data_fc0b3f91a43844a125bb77b37f19ef03
#
_entry.id   fc0b3f91a43844a125bb77b37f19ef03
#
_cell.length_a   1.000
_cell.length_b   1.000
_cell.length_c   1.000
_cell.angle_alpha   90.00
_cell.angle_beta   90.00
_cell.angle_gamma   90.00
#
_symmetry.space_group_name_H-M   'P 1'
#
loop_
_entity.id
_entity.type
_entity.pdbx_description
1 polymer ?
#
loop_
_entity_poly.entity_id
_entity_poly.type
_entity_poly.pdbx_seq_one_letter_code
_entity_poly.pdbx_strand_id
1 'polypeptide(L)'
;CYMLPDMCAETFGVNATLHITHPISGEQDVRVTVPVGLALNVGSGKTYYIEMSADANGKVAATWATCVAPKTLKLATQNLWGKNTSVVLDYFNKIDVDVLCAQECSNLSESDIQAQGLYVHTHSNNGQGKCSIISRYPFSGITPNKYGAYIDLGEGIVVLVMNCHGAYFPYGPYQLNGIEYKGYEATDDVDYVVKVNKEARQGMVDKLLED
;
A
#
# COMPACT_ATOMS: atom_id res chain seq x y z
N CYS A 1 -1.79 14.80 -4.58
CA CYS A 1 -1.06 15.39 -3.45
C CYS A 1 0.14 16.14 -4.00
N TYR A 2 0.22 17.44 -3.78
CA TYR A 2 1.37 18.24 -4.23
C TYR A 2 2.19 18.64 -3.01
N MET A 3 3.51 18.41 -3.07
CA MET A 3 4.43 18.96 -2.07
C MET A 3 4.76 20.39 -2.46
N LEU A 4 4.45 21.32 -1.59
CA LEU A 4 4.94 22.68 -1.73
C LEU A 4 6.38 22.75 -1.17
N PRO A 5 7.31 23.42 -1.85
CA PRO A 5 8.66 23.62 -1.34
C PRO A 5 8.61 24.39 -0.01
N ASP A 6 9.64 24.20 0.81
CA ASP A 6 9.82 24.89 2.08
C ASP A 6 9.58 26.41 1.95
N MET A 7 8.43 26.83 2.42
CA MET A 7 8.12 28.25 2.47
C MET A 7 8.24 28.72 3.92
N CYS A 8 9.18 29.58 4.18
CA CYS A 8 9.27 30.31 5.44
C CYS A 8 8.01 31.16 5.60
N ALA A 9 7.07 30.67 6.39
CA ALA A 9 5.85 31.41 6.71
C ALA A 9 6.04 32.21 7.96
N GLU A 10 6.66 33.38 7.84
CA GLU A 10 6.49 34.42 8.84
C GLU A 10 5.20 35.19 8.54
N THR A 11 4.18 34.97 9.38
CA THR A 11 3.04 35.89 9.68
C THR A 11 2.16 36.41 8.52
N PHE A 12 2.37 36.07 7.28
CA PHE A 12 1.59 36.58 6.16
C PHE A 12 0.82 35.44 5.45
N GLY A 13 -0.41 35.74 5.05
CA GLY A 13 -1.14 34.82 4.20
C GLY A 13 -0.33 34.54 2.94
N VAL A 14 -0.02 33.26 2.69
CA VAL A 14 0.76 32.83 1.52
C VAL A 14 -0.18 32.55 0.38
N ASN A 15 0.08 33.21 -0.75
CA ASN A 15 -0.59 32.89 -2.00
C ASN A 15 0.34 31.99 -2.83
N ALA A 16 -0.11 30.78 -3.14
CA ALA A 16 0.54 29.90 -4.09
C ALA A 16 -0.24 29.89 -5.40
N THR A 17 0.46 29.81 -6.52
CA THR A 17 -0.15 29.58 -7.82
C THR A 17 0.19 28.17 -8.27
N LEU A 18 -0.84 27.35 -8.54
CA LEU A 18 -0.68 26.02 -9.10
C LEU A 18 -0.87 26.11 -10.61
N HIS A 19 0.12 25.65 -11.35
CA HIS A 19 0.01 25.47 -12.80
C HIS A 19 -0.53 24.07 -13.08
N ILE A 20 -1.72 23.97 -13.65
CA ILE A 20 -2.41 22.71 -13.89
C ILE A 20 -2.84 22.59 -15.34
N THR A 21 -2.75 21.37 -15.89
CA THR A 21 -3.32 21.03 -17.19
C THR A 21 -4.57 20.17 -16.98
N HIS A 22 -5.73 20.67 -17.41
CA HIS A 22 -6.98 19.93 -17.33
C HIS A 22 -7.40 19.42 -18.71
N PRO A 23 -7.90 18.17 -18.85
CA PRO A 23 -8.21 17.57 -20.15
C PRO A 23 -9.22 18.37 -21.01
N ILE A 24 -10.15 19.09 -20.37
CA ILE A 24 -11.21 19.84 -21.07
C ILE A 24 -10.78 21.28 -21.33
N SER A 25 -10.18 21.95 -20.35
CA SER A 25 -9.93 23.40 -20.38
C SER A 25 -8.48 23.79 -20.64
N GLY A 26 -7.56 22.82 -20.75
CA GLY A 26 -6.15 23.09 -20.99
C GLY A 26 -5.41 23.59 -19.74
N GLU A 27 -4.38 24.42 -19.99
CA GLU A 27 -3.55 24.97 -18.92
C GLU A 27 -4.28 26.07 -18.15
N GLN A 28 -4.16 26.03 -16.81
CA GLN A 28 -4.76 27.00 -15.91
C GLN A 28 -3.82 27.33 -14.78
N ASP A 29 -3.83 28.59 -14.38
CA ASP A 29 -3.21 29.08 -13.16
C ASP A 29 -4.26 29.20 -12.06
N VAL A 30 -4.17 28.32 -11.06
CA VAL A 30 -5.12 28.30 -9.94
C VAL A 30 -4.46 28.88 -8.70
N ARG A 31 -5.02 29.96 -8.22
CA ARG A 31 -4.53 30.64 -7.01
C ARG A 31 -5.08 29.98 -5.77
N VAL A 32 -4.21 29.61 -4.83
CA VAL A 32 -4.54 29.08 -3.52
C VAL A 32 -4.12 30.08 -2.46
N THR A 33 -5.06 30.54 -1.64
CA THR A 33 -4.77 31.42 -0.52
C THR A 33 -4.80 30.61 0.78
N VAL A 34 -3.68 30.61 1.50
CA VAL A 34 -3.58 29.98 2.81
C VAL A 34 -4.13 30.95 3.86
N PRO A 35 -5.12 30.55 4.67
CA PRO A 35 -5.64 31.39 5.75
C PRO A 35 -4.55 31.71 6.77
N VAL A 36 -4.52 32.95 7.22
CA VAL A 36 -3.48 33.49 8.14
C VAL A 36 -3.28 32.64 9.41
N GLY A 37 -4.34 32.04 9.96
CA GLY A 37 -4.23 31.19 11.15
C GLY A 37 -3.57 29.81 10.92
N LEU A 38 -3.49 29.34 9.67
CA LEU A 38 -2.87 28.07 9.31
C LEU A 38 -1.39 28.21 8.91
N ALA A 39 -0.97 29.41 8.53
CA ALA A 39 0.40 29.70 8.12
C ALA A 39 1.43 29.49 9.25
N LEU A 40 1.01 29.59 10.50
CA LEU A 40 1.88 29.46 11.69
C LEU A 40 2.46 28.07 11.92
N ASN A 41 2.00 27.05 11.17
CA ASN A 41 2.48 25.66 11.30
C ASN A 41 3.15 25.13 10.04
N VAL A 42 3.44 25.98 9.07
CA VAL A 42 4.17 25.59 7.86
C VAL A 42 5.65 25.42 8.21
N GLY A 43 6.17 24.21 8.08
CA GLY A 43 7.55 23.90 8.39
C GLY A 43 8.09 22.79 7.50
N SER A 44 9.42 22.69 7.46
CA SER A 44 10.12 21.65 6.72
C SER A 44 9.63 20.25 7.14
N GLY A 45 9.37 19.40 6.17
CA GLY A 45 8.92 18.03 6.40
C GLY A 45 7.43 17.86 6.70
N LYS A 46 6.63 18.93 6.64
CA LYS A 46 5.16 18.82 6.77
C LYS A 46 4.49 18.72 5.40
N THR A 47 3.49 17.84 5.31
CA THR A 47 2.66 17.66 4.12
C THR A 47 1.39 18.49 4.27
N TYR A 48 1.04 19.23 3.23
CA TYR A 48 -0.16 20.05 3.17
C TYR A 48 -1.08 19.53 2.08
N TYR A 49 -2.38 19.54 2.35
CA TYR A 49 -3.39 19.08 1.41
C TYR A 49 -4.11 20.25 0.78
N ILE A 50 -4.26 20.19 -0.53
CA ILE A 50 -5.05 21.14 -1.31
C ILE A 50 -6.17 20.33 -1.96
N GLU A 51 -7.40 20.68 -1.65
CA GLU A 51 -8.56 20.13 -2.34
C GLU A 51 -8.76 20.88 -3.65
N MET A 52 -8.84 20.13 -4.74
CA MET A 52 -9.13 20.68 -6.06
C MET A 52 -10.45 20.11 -6.59
N SER A 53 -11.27 20.99 -7.14
CA SER A 53 -12.49 20.60 -7.83
C SER A 53 -12.52 21.27 -9.21
N ALA A 54 -13.16 20.62 -10.18
CA ALA A 54 -13.40 21.20 -11.49
C ALA A 54 -14.91 21.27 -11.76
N ASP A 55 -15.34 22.37 -12.38
CA ASP A 55 -16.70 22.49 -12.86
C ASP A 55 -16.90 21.73 -14.19
N ALA A 56 -18.12 21.73 -14.70
CA ALA A 56 -18.47 21.05 -15.97
C ALA A 56 -17.69 21.57 -17.20
N ASN A 57 -17.11 22.77 -17.13
CA ASN A 57 -16.31 23.38 -18.19
C ASN A 57 -14.80 23.13 -17.99
N GLY A 58 -14.44 22.38 -16.93
CA GLY A 58 -13.06 22.11 -16.60
C GLY A 58 -12.34 23.26 -15.88
N LYS A 59 -13.07 24.27 -15.41
CA LYS A 59 -12.47 25.33 -14.59
C LYS A 59 -12.17 24.78 -13.21
N VAL A 60 -10.89 24.82 -12.84
CA VAL A 60 -10.40 24.28 -11.58
C VAL A 60 -10.39 25.35 -10.50
N ALA A 61 -10.90 24.98 -9.33
CA ALA A 61 -10.77 25.73 -8.09
C ALA A 61 -9.97 24.90 -7.09
N ALA A 62 -9.14 25.57 -6.30
CA ALA A 62 -8.38 24.94 -5.25
C ALA A 62 -8.61 25.63 -3.92
N THR A 63 -8.83 24.84 -2.88
CA THR A 63 -8.99 25.31 -1.51
C THR A 63 -7.97 24.61 -0.61
N TRP A 64 -7.52 25.34 0.41
CA TRP A 64 -6.65 24.76 1.41
C TRP A 64 -7.47 23.80 2.29
N ALA A 65 -7.07 22.53 2.32
CA ALA A 65 -7.61 21.59 3.28
C ALA A 65 -6.91 21.78 4.63
N THR A 66 -7.65 21.69 5.71
CA THR A 66 -7.10 21.68 7.07
C THR A 66 -6.05 20.56 7.15
N CYS A 67 -4.85 20.89 7.61
CA CYS A 67 -3.81 19.88 7.79
C CYS A 67 -4.29 18.84 8.80
N VAL A 68 -4.78 17.72 8.32
CA VAL A 68 -4.93 16.54 9.16
C VAL A 68 -3.51 16.07 9.41
N ALA A 69 -3.09 16.02 10.67
CA ALA A 69 -1.78 15.49 11.01
C ALA A 69 -1.64 14.12 10.31
N PRO A 70 -0.53 13.84 9.60
CA PRO A 70 -0.39 12.58 8.89
C PRO A 70 -0.57 11.45 9.88
N LYS A 71 -1.59 10.62 9.68
CA LYS A 71 -1.76 9.40 10.48
C LYS A 71 -0.60 8.49 10.13
N THR A 72 0.18 8.12 11.13
CA THR A 72 1.23 7.13 10.96
C THR A 72 0.60 5.76 10.95
N LEU A 73 0.81 4.99 9.89
CA LEU A 73 0.42 3.59 9.80
C LEU A 73 1.67 2.72 9.97
N LYS A 74 1.71 1.94 11.06
CA LYS A 74 2.77 0.97 11.31
C LYS A 74 2.41 -0.33 10.58
N LEU A 75 3.15 -0.67 9.56
CA LEU A 75 2.95 -1.87 8.76
C LEU A 75 4.13 -2.82 8.91
N ALA A 76 3.83 -4.11 9.10
CA ALA A 76 4.82 -5.19 9.04
C ALA A 76 4.44 -6.22 7.98
N THR A 77 5.44 -6.91 7.46
CA THR A 77 5.27 -8.09 6.61
C THR A 77 6.05 -9.26 7.21
N GLN A 78 5.41 -10.45 7.26
CA GLN A 78 6.01 -11.62 7.87
C GLN A 78 5.51 -12.92 7.24
N ASN A 79 6.44 -13.75 6.75
CA ASN A 79 6.14 -15.14 6.45
C ASN A 79 5.97 -15.91 7.77
N LEU A 80 4.79 -16.49 7.97
CA LEU A 80 4.40 -17.12 9.24
C LEU A 80 4.73 -18.62 9.31
N TRP A 81 5.16 -19.20 8.18
CA TRP A 81 5.53 -20.63 8.15
C TRP A 81 4.45 -21.56 8.75
N GLY A 82 3.20 -21.30 8.44
CA GLY A 82 2.06 -22.10 8.93
C GLY A 82 1.80 -22.02 10.44
N LYS A 83 2.24 -20.95 11.12
CA LYS A 83 1.96 -20.76 12.55
C LYS A 83 0.46 -20.65 12.80
N ASN A 84 0.01 -21.07 13.97
CA ASN A 84 -1.39 -20.98 14.38
C ASN A 84 -1.75 -19.55 14.83
N THR A 85 -3.05 -19.31 14.94
CA THR A 85 -3.60 -17.98 15.24
C THR A 85 -3.09 -17.38 16.54
N SER A 86 -2.97 -18.16 17.61
CA SER A 86 -2.52 -17.63 18.93
C SER A 86 -1.09 -17.07 18.85
N VAL A 87 -0.17 -17.78 18.20
CA VAL A 87 1.22 -17.33 18.01
C VAL A 87 1.26 -16.05 17.16
N VAL A 88 0.41 -15.96 16.14
CA VAL A 88 0.36 -14.78 15.27
C VAL A 88 -0.21 -13.57 16.01
N LEU A 89 -1.24 -13.74 16.82
CA LEU A 89 -1.81 -12.67 17.64
C LEU A 89 -0.82 -12.18 18.70
N ASP A 90 -0.11 -13.08 19.37
CA ASP A 90 0.96 -12.72 20.31
C ASP A 90 2.06 -11.92 19.61
N TYR A 91 2.47 -12.35 18.43
CA TYR A 91 3.45 -11.64 17.62
C TYR A 91 2.96 -10.26 17.20
N PHE A 92 1.74 -10.16 16.65
CA PHE A 92 1.11 -8.91 16.23
C PHE A 92 1.09 -7.88 17.36
N ASN A 93 0.68 -8.32 18.55
CA ASN A 93 0.64 -7.46 19.74
C ASN A 93 2.04 -7.05 20.20
N LYS A 94 3.00 -7.97 20.17
CA LYS A 94 4.38 -7.72 20.60
C LYS A 94 5.11 -6.71 19.73
N ILE A 95 4.92 -6.75 18.41
CA ILE A 95 5.56 -5.82 17.47
C ILE A 95 4.82 -4.48 17.39
N ASP A 96 3.64 -4.38 17.99
CA ASP A 96 2.81 -3.16 18.07
C ASP A 96 2.62 -2.48 16.72
N VAL A 97 2.12 -3.23 15.74
CA VAL A 97 1.79 -2.73 14.41
C VAL A 97 0.29 -2.53 14.24
N ASP A 98 -0.06 -1.66 13.30
CA ASP A 98 -1.44 -1.41 12.91
C ASP A 98 -1.91 -2.43 11.87
N VAL A 99 -1.01 -2.86 10.99
CA VAL A 99 -1.29 -3.80 9.90
C VAL A 99 -0.16 -4.82 9.79
N LEU A 100 -0.53 -6.10 9.70
CA LEU A 100 0.38 -7.21 9.40
C LEU A 100 0.00 -7.86 8.07
N CYS A 101 0.92 -7.83 7.11
CA CYS A 101 0.87 -8.62 5.89
C CYS A 101 1.51 -9.98 6.14
N ALA A 102 0.70 -11.02 6.28
CA ALA A 102 1.12 -12.37 6.63
C ALA A 102 1.15 -13.28 5.40
N GLN A 103 2.21 -14.05 5.22
CA GLN A 103 2.33 -15.09 4.20
C GLN A 103 2.40 -16.48 4.85
N GLU A 104 2.11 -17.52 4.09
CA GLU A 104 2.04 -18.92 4.55
C GLU A 104 1.15 -19.12 5.77
N CYS A 105 -0.01 -18.49 5.76
CA CYS A 105 -0.92 -18.42 6.90
C CYS A 105 -2.13 -19.36 6.80
N SER A 106 -1.95 -20.57 6.25
CA SER A 106 -3.03 -21.55 6.04
C SER A 106 -3.72 -22.02 7.33
N ASN A 107 -3.08 -21.87 8.48
CA ASN A 107 -3.58 -22.28 9.79
C ASN A 107 -4.23 -21.14 10.59
N LEU A 108 -4.45 -19.97 9.97
CA LEU A 108 -5.14 -18.87 10.65
C LEU A 108 -6.65 -19.09 10.68
N SER A 109 -7.23 -18.85 11.85
CA SER A 109 -8.67 -18.76 12.08
C SER A 109 -9.08 -17.29 12.03
N GLU A 110 -9.85 -16.91 11.00
CA GLU A 110 -10.35 -15.54 10.87
C GLU A 110 -11.28 -15.16 12.02
N SER A 111 -12.12 -16.12 12.46
CA SER A 111 -13.04 -15.90 13.59
C SER A 111 -12.31 -15.59 14.89
N ASP A 112 -11.17 -16.25 15.14
CA ASP A 112 -10.40 -15.98 16.36
C ASP A 112 -9.69 -14.62 16.30
N ILE A 113 -9.26 -14.21 15.11
CA ILE A 113 -8.68 -12.87 14.89
C ILE A 113 -9.77 -11.80 15.11
N GLN A 114 -10.94 -11.99 14.50
CA GLN A 114 -12.09 -11.08 14.64
C GLN A 114 -12.59 -10.98 16.09
N ALA A 115 -12.54 -12.07 16.85
CA ALA A 115 -12.89 -12.08 18.28
C ALA A 115 -11.96 -11.19 19.14
N GLN A 116 -10.77 -10.84 18.64
CA GLN A 116 -9.86 -9.88 19.26
C GLN A 116 -10.13 -8.42 18.85
N GLY A 117 -11.22 -8.17 18.09
CA GLY A 117 -11.54 -6.84 17.58
C GLY A 117 -10.67 -6.40 16.40
N LEU A 118 -9.98 -7.33 15.77
CA LEU A 118 -9.17 -7.08 14.58
C LEU A 118 -9.94 -7.40 13.29
N TYR A 119 -9.53 -6.76 12.22
CA TYR A 119 -10.03 -7.03 10.88
C TYR A 119 -9.05 -7.95 10.15
N VAL A 120 -9.57 -8.91 9.39
CA VAL A 120 -8.75 -9.84 8.64
C VAL A 120 -9.34 -10.10 7.25
N HIS A 121 -8.47 -10.12 6.27
CA HIS A 121 -8.77 -10.54 4.90
C HIS A 121 -7.75 -11.60 4.48
N THR A 122 -8.24 -12.79 4.16
CA THR A 122 -7.40 -13.91 3.70
C THR A 122 -7.72 -14.27 2.26
N HIS A 123 -6.69 -14.46 1.46
CA HIS A 123 -6.82 -14.88 0.07
C HIS A 123 -5.87 -16.04 -0.26
N SER A 124 -6.22 -16.78 -1.30
CA SER A 124 -5.35 -17.81 -1.88
C SER A 124 -4.34 -17.17 -2.82
N ASN A 125 -3.10 -17.57 -2.72
CA ASN A 125 -2.01 -17.00 -3.50
C ASN A 125 -1.51 -17.98 -4.59
N ASN A 126 -2.34 -18.25 -5.61
CA ASN A 126 -2.00 -19.08 -6.77
C ASN A 126 -1.27 -20.41 -6.42
N GLY A 127 -1.77 -21.13 -5.42
CA GLY A 127 -1.16 -22.39 -4.99
C GLY A 127 0.08 -22.27 -4.08
N GLN A 128 0.52 -21.06 -3.76
CA GLN A 128 1.64 -20.80 -2.84
C GLN A 128 1.20 -20.66 -1.37
N GLY A 129 0.04 -21.23 -1.02
CA GLY A 129 -0.56 -21.09 0.31
C GLY A 129 -1.49 -19.89 0.40
N LYS A 130 -1.80 -19.50 1.63
CA LYS A 130 -2.67 -18.36 1.93
C LYS A 130 -1.84 -17.17 2.39
N CYS A 131 -2.30 -15.98 2.02
CA CYS A 131 -1.87 -14.71 2.54
C CYS A 131 -3.01 -14.04 3.30
N SER A 132 -2.71 -13.30 4.36
CA SER A 132 -3.70 -12.54 5.12
C SER A 132 -3.22 -11.13 5.40
N ILE A 133 -4.15 -10.19 5.40
CA ILE A 133 -3.95 -8.83 5.91
C ILE A 133 -4.72 -8.76 7.21
N ILE A 134 -4.02 -8.51 8.32
CA ILE A 134 -4.61 -8.36 9.66
C ILE A 134 -4.45 -6.89 10.05
N SER A 135 -5.52 -6.24 10.47
CA SER A 135 -5.54 -4.79 10.72
C SER A 135 -6.29 -4.43 12.00
N ARG A 136 -5.82 -3.37 12.68
CA ARG A 136 -6.57 -2.69 13.75
C ARG A 136 -7.68 -1.80 13.20
N TYR A 137 -7.59 -1.42 11.92
CA TYR A 137 -8.54 -0.55 11.25
C TYR A 137 -9.48 -1.33 10.32
N PRO A 138 -10.72 -0.89 10.13
CA PRO A 138 -11.67 -1.55 9.24
C PRO A 138 -11.24 -1.52 7.78
N PHE A 139 -11.75 -2.48 7.02
CA PHE A 139 -11.63 -2.46 5.56
C PHE A 139 -12.84 -1.77 4.95
N SER A 140 -12.63 -0.78 4.08
CA SER A 140 -13.67 -0.17 3.27
C SER A 140 -13.92 -0.91 1.94
N GLY A 141 -13.03 -1.83 1.57
CA GLY A 141 -13.16 -2.66 0.38
C GLY A 141 -11.99 -3.62 0.22
N ILE A 142 -12.17 -4.55 -0.71
CA ILE A 142 -11.15 -5.53 -1.12
C ILE A 142 -10.94 -5.36 -2.63
N THR A 143 -9.71 -5.49 -3.08
CA THR A 143 -9.38 -5.40 -4.52
C THR A 143 -9.99 -6.54 -5.34
N PRO A 144 -10.23 -6.36 -6.66
CA PRO A 144 -10.87 -7.37 -7.52
C PRO A 144 -10.22 -8.74 -7.48
N ASN A 145 -8.89 -8.80 -7.56
CA ASN A 145 -8.13 -10.07 -7.48
C ASN A 145 -7.83 -10.52 -6.04
N LYS A 146 -8.30 -9.76 -5.04
CA LYS A 146 -8.22 -10.07 -3.60
C LYS A 146 -6.82 -10.00 -2.98
N TYR A 147 -5.82 -9.49 -3.70
CA TYR A 147 -4.47 -9.32 -3.14
C TYR A 147 -4.35 -8.13 -2.20
N GLY A 148 -5.30 -7.20 -2.22
CA GLY A 148 -5.28 -6.00 -1.42
C GLY A 148 -6.57 -5.71 -0.66
N ALA A 149 -6.44 -4.90 0.38
CA ALA A 149 -7.54 -4.35 1.14
C ALA A 149 -7.38 -2.82 1.25
N TYR A 150 -8.48 -2.12 1.11
CA TYR A 150 -8.57 -0.69 1.38
C TYR A 150 -8.83 -0.50 2.87
N ILE A 151 -7.83 -0.01 3.60
CA ILE A 151 -7.88 0.18 5.05
C ILE A 151 -8.35 1.60 5.34
N ASP A 152 -9.46 1.72 6.05
CA ASP A 152 -10.05 3.00 6.45
C ASP A 152 -9.44 3.47 7.78
N LEU A 153 -8.61 4.50 7.72
CA LEU A 153 -7.99 5.11 8.90
C LEU A 153 -8.91 6.15 9.56
N GLY A 154 -10.14 6.33 9.04
CA GLY A 154 -11.07 7.37 9.44
C GLY A 154 -10.76 8.73 8.82
N GLU A 155 -11.67 9.69 9.01
CA GLU A 155 -11.53 11.06 8.48
C GLU A 155 -11.33 11.14 6.96
N GLY A 156 -11.86 10.14 6.22
CA GLY A 156 -11.74 10.06 4.76
C GLY A 156 -10.38 9.57 4.25
N ILE A 157 -9.48 9.12 5.14
CA ILE A 157 -8.18 8.59 4.76
C ILE A 157 -8.29 7.09 4.55
N VAL A 158 -8.07 6.64 3.32
CA VAL A 158 -8.06 5.23 2.95
C VAL A 158 -6.70 4.87 2.36
N VAL A 159 -6.12 3.77 2.83
CA VAL A 159 -4.82 3.26 2.36
C VAL A 159 -5.02 1.89 1.72
N LEU A 160 -4.56 1.73 0.48
CA LEU A 160 -4.49 0.41 -0.14
C LEU A 160 -3.25 -0.32 0.37
N VAL A 161 -3.47 -1.48 0.98
CA VAL A 161 -2.40 -2.40 1.38
C VAL A 161 -2.55 -3.69 0.58
N MET A 162 -1.49 -4.08 -0.09
CA MET A 162 -1.43 -5.31 -0.87
C MET A 162 -0.48 -6.31 -0.22
N ASN A 163 -0.86 -7.59 -0.27
CA ASN A 163 -0.06 -8.69 0.29
C ASN A 163 -0.04 -9.87 -0.67
N CYS A 164 1.14 -10.34 -0.99
CA CYS A 164 1.32 -11.51 -1.84
C CYS A 164 2.54 -12.32 -1.39
N HIS A 165 2.58 -13.57 -1.84
CA HIS A 165 3.72 -14.47 -1.68
C HIS A 165 4.11 -15.02 -3.04
N GLY A 166 5.27 -14.62 -3.56
CA GLY A 166 5.76 -15.07 -4.85
C GLY A 166 6.06 -16.57 -4.88
N ALA A 167 5.92 -17.18 -6.03
CA ALA A 167 6.33 -18.57 -6.23
C ALA A 167 7.80 -18.74 -5.84
N TYR A 168 8.09 -19.70 -4.94
CA TYR A 168 9.46 -19.98 -4.50
C TYR A 168 10.21 -20.88 -5.48
N PHE A 169 9.50 -21.58 -6.36
CA PHE A 169 10.10 -22.38 -7.43
C PHE A 169 9.63 -21.89 -8.81
N PRO A 170 10.42 -22.08 -9.87
CA PRO A 170 11.76 -22.70 -9.85
C PRO A 170 12.71 -21.90 -8.94
N TYR A 171 13.66 -22.60 -8.32
CA TYR A 171 14.64 -21.98 -7.43
C TYR A 171 15.97 -21.84 -8.16
N GLY A 172 16.17 -20.73 -8.84
CA GLY A 172 17.31 -20.48 -9.71
C GLY A 172 18.68 -20.76 -9.10
N PRO A 173 18.95 -20.37 -7.83
CA PRO A 173 20.22 -20.72 -7.18
C PRO A 173 20.47 -22.22 -7.10
N TYR A 174 19.45 -23.06 -6.95
CA TYR A 174 19.65 -24.51 -6.95
C TYR A 174 20.00 -25.02 -8.33
N GLN A 175 19.26 -24.61 -9.37
CA GLN A 175 19.52 -25.00 -10.75
C GLN A 175 20.97 -24.68 -11.15
N LEU A 176 21.45 -23.46 -10.85
CA LEU A 176 22.80 -23.02 -11.19
C LEU A 176 23.91 -23.68 -10.32
N ASN A 177 23.55 -24.29 -9.21
CA ASN A 177 24.48 -25.02 -8.34
C ASN A 177 24.38 -26.55 -8.51
N GLY A 178 23.82 -27.04 -9.61
CA GLY A 178 23.76 -28.46 -9.91
C GLY A 178 22.68 -29.22 -9.14
N ILE A 179 21.69 -28.55 -8.56
CA ILE A 179 20.65 -29.16 -7.74
C ILE A 179 19.32 -29.15 -8.50
N GLU A 180 18.82 -30.33 -8.86
CA GLU A 180 17.46 -30.48 -9.34
C GLU A 180 16.47 -30.24 -8.20
N TYR A 181 15.40 -29.46 -8.48
CA TYR A 181 14.39 -29.18 -7.48
C TYR A 181 12.99 -29.02 -8.11
N LYS A 182 12.02 -29.78 -7.64
CA LYS A 182 10.63 -29.72 -8.07
C LYS A 182 10.43 -29.85 -9.58
N GLY A 183 11.21 -30.72 -10.24
CA GLY A 183 11.12 -30.96 -11.68
C GLY A 183 11.84 -29.93 -12.55
N TYR A 184 12.59 -29.02 -11.94
CA TYR A 184 13.50 -28.11 -12.65
C TYR A 184 14.92 -28.65 -12.57
N GLU A 185 15.44 -29.04 -13.73
CA GLU A 185 16.76 -29.63 -13.84
C GLU A 185 17.89 -28.63 -13.52
N ALA A 186 18.99 -29.19 -13.07
CA ALA A 186 20.23 -28.43 -12.90
C ALA A 186 20.76 -27.99 -14.27
N THR A 187 21.27 -26.76 -14.35
CA THR A 187 21.83 -26.20 -15.59
C THR A 187 22.80 -25.07 -15.27
N ASP A 188 23.75 -24.81 -16.19
CA ASP A 188 24.63 -23.64 -16.18
C ASP A 188 24.11 -22.50 -17.08
N ASP A 189 22.99 -22.70 -17.77
CA ASP A 189 22.34 -21.69 -18.61
C ASP A 189 21.60 -20.67 -17.76
N VAL A 190 22.27 -19.55 -17.50
CA VAL A 190 21.71 -18.43 -16.71
C VAL A 190 20.49 -17.83 -17.37
N ASP A 191 20.47 -17.67 -18.70
CA ASP A 191 19.37 -17.06 -19.44
C ASP A 191 18.11 -17.91 -19.36
N TYR A 192 18.27 -19.23 -19.47
CA TYR A 192 17.17 -20.17 -19.25
C TYR A 192 16.61 -20.07 -17.82
N VAL A 193 17.50 -20.05 -16.81
CA VAL A 193 17.08 -19.94 -15.40
C VAL A 193 16.33 -18.64 -15.14
N VAL A 194 16.82 -17.52 -15.65
CA VAL A 194 16.15 -16.21 -15.53
C VAL A 194 14.77 -16.24 -16.21
N LYS A 195 14.67 -16.80 -17.40
CA LYS A 195 13.42 -16.91 -18.16
C LYS A 195 12.36 -17.70 -17.38
N VAL A 196 12.67 -18.93 -16.96
CA VAL A 196 11.68 -19.78 -16.27
C VAL A 196 11.27 -19.22 -14.91
N ASN A 197 12.20 -18.56 -14.21
CA ASN A 197 11.90 -17.88 -12.95
C ASN A 197 10.98 -16.67 -13.14
N LYS A 198 11.16 -15.91 -14.22
CA LYS A 198 10.30 -14.80 -14.59
C LYS A 198 8.89 -15.29 -14.94
N GLU A 199 8.78 -16.28 -15.83
CA GLU A 199 7.53 -16.86 -16.27
C GLU A 199 6.70 -17.41 -15.11
N ALA A 200 7.34 -18.11 -14.16
CA ALA A 200 6.67 -18.67 -12.99
C ALA A 200 6.03 -17.62 -12.07
N ARG A 201 6.50 -16.38 -12.11
CA ARG A 201 6.02 -15.28 -11.25
C ARG A 201 5.15 -14.26 -11.97
N GLN A 202 5.19 -14.24 -13.30
CA GLN A 202 4.54 -13.22 -14.13
C GLN A 202 3.03 -13.14 -13.85
N GLY A 203 2.34 -14.27 -13.82
CA GLY A 203 0.88 -14.27 -13.61
C GLY A 203 0.41 -13.73 -12.26
N MET A 204 1.28 -13.76 -11.24
CA MET A 204 1.00 -13.10 -9.95
C MET A 204 1.21 -11.58 -10.08
N VAL A 205 2.29 -11.17 -10.72
CA VAL A 205 2.60 -9.75 -10.94
C VAL A 205 1.50 -9.08 -11.77
N ASP A 206 1.03 -9.75 -12.83
CA ASP A 206 -0.04 -9.23 -13.68
C ASP A 206 -1.31 -8.98 -12.87
N LYS A 207 -1.72 -9.93 -12.01
CA LYS A 207 -2.89 -9.76 -11.12
C LYS A 207 -2.73 -8.66 -10.09
N LEU A 208 -1.50 -8.46 -9.57
CA LEU A 208 -1.22 -7.36 -8.65
C LEU A 208 -1.32 -6.00 -9.33
N LEU A 209 -0.97 -5.93 -10.62
CA LEU A 209 -1.06 -4.69 -11.40
C LEU A 209 -2.49 -4.38 -11.87
N GLU A 210 -3.36 -5.39 -11.91
CA GLU A 210 -4.78 -5.26 -12.23
C GLU A 210 -5.63 -4.84 -11.01
N ASP A 211 -5.13 -5.03 -9.80
CA ASP A 211 -5.77 -4.65 -8.53
C ASP A 211 -5.56 -3.17 -8.23
#